data_5150e423f31d4c45fb5e5c280595e5c5
#
_entry.id   5150e423f31d4c45fb5e5c280595e5c5
#
_cell.length_a   1.000
_cell.length_b   1.000
_cell.length_c   1.000
_cell.angle_alpha   90.00
_cell.angle_beta   90.00
_cell.angle_gamma   90.00
#
_symmetry.space_group_name_H-M   'P 1'
#
loop_
_entity.id
_entity.type
_entity.pdbx_description
1 polymer ?
#
loop_
_entity_poly.entity_id
_entity_poly.type
_entity_poly.pdbx_seq_one_letter_code
_entity_poly.pdbx_strand_id
1 'polypeptide(L)'
;LEMGEDSSPESLASAYMNIHETLLLFSVVRHFWVRDDFSSLSNLLLIKDGPLTLRGQYSKLVPAIRSLLAEATIRKHPIYLIGQEKTGHLVDHLAEFAALSSPVKSTDLPRYAVLSHRYVREEVYRTPDLVNPYGYRTNYGEKVFVKLDPYSWMVLNAPTGEYLDDKDKPASIDDLIGFDRVLATLPSLVSYHNEGALIPINLANGVASLSSYPSAAVLKLFAGL
;
A
#
# COMPACT_ATOMS: atom_id res chain seq x y z
N LEU A 1 -7.80 -0.56 23.46
CA LEU A 1 -7.33 -1.80 22.83
C LEU A 1 -8.04 -2.95 23.52
N GLU A 2 -9.09 -3.47 22.93
CA GLU A 2 -9.64 -4.75 23.33
C GLU A 2 -8.64 -5.81 22.87
N MET A 3 -7.87 -6.32 23.80
CA MET A 3 -7.01 -7.48 23.58
C MET A 3 -7.91 -8.72 23.60
N GLY A 4 -8.11 -9.35 22.46
CA GLY A 4 -8.60 -10.72 22.45
C GLY A 4 -7.57 -11.65 23.10
N GLU A 5 -8.01 -12.69 23.76
CA GLU A 5 -7.15 -13.64 24.48
C GLU A 5 -6.05 -14.30 23.62
N ASP A 6 -6.14 -14.19 22.29
CA ASP A 6 -5.21 -14.78 21.31
C ASP A 6 -4.22 -13.78 20.66
N SER A 7 -4.07 -12.56 21.17
CA SER A 7 -3.20 -11.56 20.55
C SER A 7 -1.75 -11.72 21.03
N SER A 8 -0.84 -12.14 20.13
CA SER A 8 0.59 -12.17 20.45
C SER A 8 1.15 -10.74 20.56
N PRO A 9 2.22 -10.53 21.37
CA PRO A 9 2.91 -9.22 21.46
C PRO A 9 3.35 -8.68 20.09
N GLU A 10 3.79 -9.56 19.18
CA GLU A 10 4.20 -9.20 17.82
C GLU A 10 3.01 -8.71 16.98
N SER A 11 1.86 -9.33 17.13
CA SER A 11 0.62 -8.92 16.46
C SER A 11 0.18 -7.53 16.94
N LEU A 12 0.30 -7.24 18.23
CA LEU A 12 0.03 -5.92 18.80
C LEU A 12 1.01 -4.87 18.30
N ALA A 13 2.31 -5.17 18.32
CA ALA A 13 3.34 -4.27 17.82
C ALA A 13 3.11 -3.95 16.34
N SER A 14 2.81 -4.96 15.52
CA SER A 14 2.50 -4.78 14.09
C SER A 14 1.25 -3.92 13.86
N ALA A 15 0.21 -4.12 14.68
CA ALA A 15 -1.01 -3.32 14.59
C ALA A 15 -0.75 -1.85 14.97
N TYR A 16 0.03 -1.65 16.03
CA TYR A 16 0.43 -0.32 16.50
C TYR A 16 1.29 0.40 15.45
N MET A 17 2.28 -0.27 14.87
CA MET A 17 3.09 0.26 13.79
C MET A 17 2.23 0.69 12.59
N ASN A 18 1.36 -0.20 12.12
CA ASN A 18 0.51 0.06 10.96
C ASN A 18 -0.38 1.31 11.14
N ILE A 19 -0.99 1.49 12.32
CA ILE A 19 -1.82 2.68 12.56
C ILE A 19 -0.96 3.94 12.69
N HIS A 20 0.21 3.88 13.33
CA HIS A 20 1.11 5.03 13.43
C HIS A 20 1.63 5.49 12.07
N GLU A 21 2.09 4.58 11.22
CA GLU A 21 2.50 4.89 9.85
C GLU A 21 1.39 5.57 9.06
N THR A 22 0.16 5.03 9.18
CA THR A 22 -1.01 5.61 8.51
C THR A 22 -1.32 7.01 9.03
N LEU A 23 -1.32 7.21 10.35
CA LEU A 23 -1.59 8.53 10.96
C LEU A 23 -0.50 9.55 10.61
N LEU A 24 0.78 9.14 10.58
CA LEU A 24 1.89 10.01 10.17
C LEU A 24 1.73 10.44 8.71
N LEU A 25 1.41 9.51 7.81
CA LEU A 25 1.16 9.79 6.41
C LEU A 25 0.04 10.83 6.26
N PHE A 26 -1.10 10.62 6.91
CA PHE A 26 -2.21 11.58 6.84
C PHE A 26 -1.95 12.86 7.63
N SER A 27 -1.00 12.89 8.56
CA SER A 27 -0.52 14.13 9.17
C SER A 27 0.23 15.02 8.18
N VAL A 28 0.98 14.43 7.24
CA VAL A 28 1.58 15.17 6.13
C VAL A 28 0.50 15.77 5.24
N VAL A 29 -0.51 14.97 4.87
CA VAL A 29 -1.66 15.48 4.08
C VAL A 29 -2.33 16.65 4.81
N ARG A 30 -2.63 16.48 6.12
CA ARG A 30 -3.25 17.51 6.95
C ARG A 30 -2.40 18.78 7.00
N HIS A 31 -1.08 18.68 7.04
CA HIS A 31 -0.18 19.84 7.09
C HIS A 31 -0.39 20.78 5.90
N PHE A 32 -0.49 20.23 4.69
CA PHE A 32 -0.77 21.00 3.49
C PHE A 32 -2.24 21.43 3.42
N TRP A 33 -3.16 20.55 3.80
CA TRP A 33 -4.59 20.80 3.75
C TRP A 33 -5.03 22.02 4.57
N VAL A 34 -4.56 22.12 5.82
CA VAL A 34 -4.93 23.24 6.72
C VAL A 34 -4.27 24.56 6.36
N ARG A 35 -3.30 24.54 5.44
CA ARG A 35 -2.64 25.73 4.90
C ARG A 35 -3.12 26.12 3.53
N ASP A 36 -4.11 25.41 3.00
CA ASP A 36 -4.61 25.56 1.61
C ASP A 36 -3.47 25.43 0.56
N ASP A 37 -2.37 24.75 0.91
CA ASP A 37 -1.25 24.50 -0.01
C ASP A 37 -1.48 23.21 -0.82
N PHE A 38 -2.54 23.25 -1.60
CA PHE A 38 -2.93 22.13 -2.47
C PHE A 38 -1.97 21.92 -3.64
N SER A 39 -1.27 22.97 -4.04
CA SER A 39 -0.27 22.87 -5.11
C SER A 39 0.88 21.98 -4.69
N SER A 40 1.44 22.19 -3.50
CA SER A 40 2.49 21.34 -2.96
C SER A 40 1.98 19.91 -2.74
N LEU A 41 0.77 19.75 -2.17
CA LEU A 41 0.18 18.43 -1.93
C LEU A 41 0.00 17.63 -3.23
N SER A 42 -0.47 18.27 -4.29
CA SER A 42 -0.68 17.62 -5.60
C SER A 42 0.63 17.30 -6.34
N ASN A 43 1.76 17.74 -5.85
CA ASN A 43 3.09 17.41 -6.37
C ASN A 43 3.83 16.35 -5.53
N LEU A 44 3.21 15.85 -4.47
CA LEU A 44 3.76 14.78 -3.64
C LEU A 44 3.16 13.43 -4.06
N LEU A 45 4.01 12.43 -4.18
CA LEU A 45 3.63 11.03 -4.18
C LEU A 45 3.95 10.45 -2.80
N LEU A 46 2.91 10.06 -2.09
CA LEU A 46 3.01 9.40 -0.79
C LEU A 46 3.09 7.89 -1.01
N ILE A 47 4.11 7.26 -0.46
CA ILE A 47 4.34 5.82 -0.62
C ILE A 47 4.36 5.18 0.77
N LYS A 48 3.39 4.30 1.02
CA LYS A 48 3.34 3.49 2.24
C LYS A 48 4.08 2.18 2.01
N ASP A 49 4.95 1.78 2.93
CA ASP A 49 5.53 0.44 2.95
C ASP A 49 4.46 -0.56 3.45
N GLY A 50 3.98 -1.39 2.56
CA GLY A 50 2.88 -2.32 2.79
C GLY A 50 1.53 -1.89 2.21
N PRO A 51 0.47 -2.66 2.51
CA PRO A 51 -0.85 -2.45 1.92
C PRO A 51 -1.58 -1.22 2.47
N LEU A 52 -2.49 -0.68 1.65
CA LEU A 52 -3.44 0.37 2.06
C LEU A 52 -4.61 -0.26 2.83
N THR A 53 -4.29 -0.81 3.98
CA THR A 53 -5.26 -1.47 4.86
C THR A 53 -4.98 -1.15 6.32
N LEU A 54 -6.03 -1.17 7.13
CA LEU A 54 -5.95 -1.08 8.57
C LEU A 54 -6.36 -2.40 9.22
N ARG A 55 -5.89 -2.66 10.42
CA ARG A 55 -6.39 -3.77 11.22
C ARG A 55 -7.86 -3.56 11.58
N GLY A 56 -8.61 -4.65 11.79
CA GLY A 56 -10.05 -4.60 12.04
C GLY A 56 -10.47 -3.61 13.13
N GLN A 57 -9.70 -3.51 14.20
CA GLN A 57 -9.91 -2.56 15.30
C GLN A 57 -9.86 -1.09 14.90
N TYR A 58 -9.18 -0.76 13.80
CA TYR A 58 -9.07 0.61 13.26
C TYR A 58 -9.92 0.82 12.01
N SER A 59 -10.72 -0.17 11.60
CA SER A 59 -11.53 -0.13 10.38
C SER A 59 -12.50 1.05 10.32
N LYS A 60 -12.90 1.59 11.47
CA LYS A 60 -13.76 2.79 11.53
C LYS A 60 -13.12 4.05 10.95
N LEU A 61 -11.80 4.08 10.78
CA LEU A 61 -11.09 5.20 10.12
C LEU A 61 -11.15 5.12 8.59
N VAL A 62 -11.38 3.94 8.03
CA VAL A 62 -11.36 3.73 6.57
C VAL A 62 -12.38 4.60 5.83
N PRO A 63 -13.65 4.72 6.27
CA PRO A 63 -14.59 5.63 5.60
C PRO A 63 -14.14 7.08 5.59
N ALA A 64 -13.55 7.57 6.69
CA ALA A 64 -13.03 8.94 6.77
C ALA A 64 -11.84 9.16 5.83
N ILE A 65 -10.94 8.18 5.72
CA ILE A 65 -9.82 8.20 4.78
C ILE A 65 -10.34 8.27 3.35
N ARG A 66 -11.27 7.39 2.97
CA ARG A 66 -11.87 7.38 1.63
C ARG A 66 -12.57 8.70 1.31
N SER A 67 -13.35 9.24 2.25
CA SER A 67 -14.02 10.54 2.08
C SER A 67 -13.03 11.68 1.87
N LEU A 68 -11.91 11.70 2.59
CA LEU A 68 -10.86 12.71 2.39
C LEU A 68 -10.24 12.59 0.99
N LEU A 69 -9.96 11.39 0.54
CA LEU A 69 -9.38 11.13 -0.79
C LEU A 69 -10.35 11.52 -1.91
N ALA A 70 -11.64 11.20 -1.75
CA ALA A 70 -12.70 11.61 -2.68
C ALA A 70 -12.85 13.12 -2.72
N GLU A 71 -12.92 13.79 -1.57
CA GLU A 71 -13.04 15.26 -1.48
C GLU A 71 -11.86 15.96 -2.14
N ALA A 72 -10.63 15.46 -1.94
CA ALA A 72 -9.44 15.99 -2.60
C ALA A 72 -9.56 15.91 -4.13
N THR A 73 -10.07 14.79 -4.63
CA THR A 73 -10.30 14.60 -6.08
C THR A 73 -11.38 15.52 -6.63
N ILE A 74 -12.50 15.68 -5.91
CA ILE A 74 -13.58 16.60 -6.27
C ILE A 74 -13.07 18.06 -6.36
N ARG A 75 -12.19 18.44 -5.44
CA ARG A 75 -11.52 19.76 -5.44
C ARG A 75 -10.43 19.90 -6.51
N LYS A 76 -10.20 18.89 -7.35
CA LYS A 76 -9.16 18.87 -8.38
C LYS A 76 -7.73 18.93 -7.83
N HIS A 77 -7.54 18.48 -6.59
CA HIS A 77 -6.26 18.34 -5.92
C HIS A 77 -6.09 16.92 -5.39
N PRO A 78 -6.03 15.90 -6.25
CA PRO A 78 -5.96 14.53 -5.82
C PRO A 78 -4.73 14.29 -4.95
N ILE A 79 -4.89 13.47 -3.92
CA ILE A 79 -3.80 12.99 -3.07
C ILE A 79 -3.22 11.74 -3.72
N TYR A 80 -2.01 11.87 -4.28
CA TYR A 80 -1.31 10.73 -4.87
C TYR A 80 -0.70 9.87 -3.78
N LEU A 81 -1.26 8.69 -3.62
CA LEU A 81 -0.89 7.73 -2.59
C LEU A 81 -0.83 6.33 -3.18
N ILE A 82 0.18 5.57 -2.82
CA ILE A 82 0.24 4.14 -3.08
C ILE A 82 0.73 3.39 -1.85
N GLY A 83 0.33 2.12 -1.74
CA GLY A 83 0.97 1.16 -0.87
C GLY A 83 1.79 0.18 -1.71
N GLN A 84 2.98 -0.20 -1.26
CA GLN A 84 3.80 -1.23 -1.91
C GLN A 84 3.92 -2.46 -1.01
N GLU A 85 3.50 -3.61 -1.51
CA GLU A 85 3.73 -4.89 -0.85
C GLU A 85 5.01 -5.54 -1.39
N LYS A 86 5.91 -5.92 -0.48
CA LYS A 86 7.20 -6.54 -0.82
C LYS A 86 7.25 -8.02 -0.45
N THR A 87 6.32 -8.47 0.38
CA THR A 87 6.25 -9.85 0.90
C THR A 87 4.79 -10.26 1.06
N GLY A 88 4.57 -11.56 1.16
CA GLY A 88 3.25 -12.15 1.43
C GLY A 88 2.59 -12.76 0.20
N HIS A 89 1.45 -13.38 0.42
CA HIS A 89 0.76 -14.23 -0.56
C HIS A 89 0.54 -13.58 -1.94
N LEU A 90 0.27 -12.27 -1.98
CA LEU A 90 0.10 -11.56 -3.26
C LEU A 90 1.41 -11.44 -4.04
N VAL A 91 2.52 -11.24 -3.34
CA VAL A 91 3.86 -11.16 -3.97
C VAL A 91 4.29 -12.53 -4.46
N ASP A 92 4.07 -13.58 -3.66
CA ASP A 92 4.35 -14.96 -4.04
C ASP A 92 3.53 -15.37 -5.28
N HIS A 93 2.22 -15.06 -5.25
CA HIS A 93 1.33 -15.30 -6.39
C HIS A 93 1.73 -14.52 -7.65
N LEU A 94 2.18 -13.26 -7.48
CA LEU A 94 2.69 -12.47 -8.60
C LEU A 94 3.94 -13.11 -9.21
N ALA A 95 4.83 -13.67 -8.41
CA ALA A 95 6.03 -14.37 -8.91
C ALA A 95 5.65 -15.60 -9.75
N GLU A 96 4.66 -16.40 -9.29
CA GLU A 96 4.12 -17.52 -10.05
C GLU A 96 3.49 -17.03 -11.38
N PHE A 97 2.67 -15.98 -11.32
CA PHE A 97 2.04 -15.39 -12.51
C PHE A 97 3.08 -14.85 -13.49
N ALA A 98 4.11 -14.17 -13.00
CA ALA A 98 5.19 -13.60 -13.80
C ALA A 98 5.96 -14.69 -14.56
N ALA A 99 6.22 -15.83 -13.90
CA ALA A 99 6.89 -16.98 -14.52
C ALA A 99 6.10 -17.61 -15.67
N LEU A 100 4.78 -17.54 -15.63
CA LEU A 100 3.87 -18.06 -16.66
C LEU A 100 3.56 -17.03 -17.76
N SER A 101 3.84 -15.76 -17.53
CA SER A 101 3.51 -14.69 -18.45
C SER A 101 4.51 -14.62 -19.62
N SER A 102 3.98 -14.42 -20.83
CA SER A 102 4.83 -14.19 -22.01
C SER A 102 5.64 -12.88 -21.87
N PRO A 103 6.85 -12.83 -22.45
CA PRO A 103 7.63 -11.59 -22.48
C PRO A 103 6.83 -10.44 -23.11
N VAL A 104 6.86 -9.30 -22.46
CA VAL A 104 6.19 -8.08 -22.92
C VAL A 104 7.21 -7.21 -23.64
N LYS A 105 6.84 -6.67 -24.80
CA LYS A 105 7.70 -5.71 -25.52
C LYS A 105 7.85 -4.44 -24.67
N SER A 106 9.03 -3.87 -24.65
CA SER A 106 9.32 -2.62 -23.90
C SER A 106 8.43 -1.45 -24.33
N THR A 107 7.95 -1.43 -25.57
CA THR A 107 7.02 -0.42 -26.09
C THR A 107 5.62 -0.48 -25.45
N ASP A 108 5.29 -1.59 -24.81
CA ASP A 108 3.96 -1.83 -24.23
C ASP A 108 3.97 -1.67 -22.70
N LEU A 109 5.00 -1.06 -22.14
CA LEU A 109 5.17 -0.82 -20.71
C LEU A 109 4.96 0.65 -20.37
N PRO A 110 4.51 0.98 -19.15
CA PRO A 110 4.12 0.05 -18.08
C PRO A 110 2.78 -0.65 -18.35
N ARG A 111 2.62 -1.87 -17.81
CA ARG A 111 1.34 -2.59 -17.79
C ARG A 111 0.85 -2.78 -16.37
N TYR A 112 -0.46 -2.91 -16.21
CA TYR A 112 -1.07 -3.16 -14.90
C TYR A 112 -2.26 -4.11 -15.03
N ALA A 113 -2.59 -4.76 -13.92
CA ALA A 113 -3.82 -5.54 -13.75
C ALA A 113 -4.42 -5.23 -12.38
N VAL A 114 -5.61 -4.66 -12.36
CA VAL A 114 -6.37 -4.45 -11.12
C VAL A 114 -7.03 -5.76 -10.72
N LEU A 115 -6.86 -6.17 -9.47
CA LEU A 115 -7.38 -7.43 -8.97
C LEU A 115 -8.75 -7.22 -8.32
N SER A 116 -9.73 -8.04 -8.69
CA SER A 116 -11.00 -8.05 -7.97
C SER A 116 -10.84 -8.69 -6.58
N HIS A 117 -11.72 -8.35 -5.65
CA HIS A 117 -11.73 -8.97 -4.32
C HIS A 117 -11.98 -10.48 -4.42
N ARG A 118 -12.80 -10.91 -5.38
CA ARG A 118 -13.04 -12.31 -5.64
C ARG A 118 -11.74 -13.02 -6.04
N TYR A 119 -11.00 -12.48 -7.00
CA TYR A 119 -9.72 -13.05 -7.45
C TYR A 119 -8.74 -13.20 -6.28
N VAL A 120 -8.59 -12.14 -5.50
CA VAL A 120 -7.67 -12.17 -4.34
C VAL A 120 -8.06 -13.25 -3.34
N ARG A 121 -9.35 -13.41 -3.07
CA ARG A 121 -9.86 -14.42 -2.13
C ARG A 121 -9.72 -15.84 -2.64
N GLU A 122 -10.12 -16.10 -3.88
CA GLU A 122 -10.25 -17.44 -4.43
C GLU A 122 -8.93 -17.98 -5.00
N GLU A 123 -8.17 -17.13 -5.68
CA GLU A 123 -6.94 -17.56 -6.37
C GLU A 123 -5.67 -17.33 -5.53
N VAL A 124 -5.60 -16.22 -4.80
CA VAL A 124 -4.40 -15.89 -4.02
C VAL A 124 -4.43 -16.57 -2.66
N TYR A 125 -5.49 -16.35 -1.87
CA TYR A 125 -5.58 -16.91 -0.53
C TYR A 125 -6.10 -18.35 -0.50
N ARG A 126 -6.81 -18.78 -1.53
CA ARG A 126 -7.37 -20.14 -1.68
C ARG A 126 -8.16 -20.63 -0.46
N THR A 127 -8.77 -19.70 0.24
CA THR A 127 -9.53 -19.98 1.47
C THR A 127 -10.96 -19.43 1.34
N PRO A 128 -11.83 -20.07 0.54
CA PRO A 128 -13.17 -19.54 0.29
C PRO A 128 -14.05 -19.46 1.54
N ASP A 129 -13.79 -20.32 2.53
CA ASP A 129 -14.71 -20.54 3.67
C ASP A 129 -14.22 -19.91 4.99
N LEU A 130 -13.01 -19.41 5.08
CA LEU A 130 -12.50 -18.77 6.29
C LEU A 130 -12.82 -17.28 6.30
N VAL A 131 -13.13 -16.78 7.48
CA VAL A 131 -13.28 -15.36 7.82
C VAL A 131 -12.36 -14.53 6.97
N ASN A 132 -12.94 -13.82 6.02
CA ASN A 132 -12.37 -13.10 4.92
C ASN A 132 -11.04 -12.42 5.29
N PRO A 133 -9.86 -13.01 4.99
CA PRO A 133 -8.56 -12.44 5.34
C PRO A 133 -8.33 -11.12 4.60
N TYR A 134 -9.07 -10.89 3.50
CA TYR A 134 -9.12 -9.66 2.74
C TYR A 134 -10.44 -8.93 3.04
N GLY A 135 -10.48 -8.22 4.17
CA GLY A 135 -11.64 -7.45 4.59
C GLY A 135 -11.79 -6.16 3.80
N TYR A 136 -12.78 -6.08 2.90
CA TYR A 136 -13.03 -4.83 2.16
C TYR A 136 -13.29 -3.62 3.06
N ARG A 137 -13.81 -3.83 4.29
CA ARG A 137 -14.04 -2.77 5.27
C ARG A 137 -12.76 -2.19 5.86
N THR A 138 -11.64 -2.90 5.77
CA THR A 138 -10.34 -2.49 6.29
C THR A 138 -9.46 -1.85 5.24
N ASN A 139 -9.79 -2.01 3.95
CA ASN A 139 -9.02 -1.50 2.83
C ASN A 139 -9.52 -0.11 2.40
N TYR A 140 -8.59 0.76 2.06
CA TYR A 140 -8.86 2.04 1.42
C TYR A 140 -8.16 2.17 0.05
N GLY A 141 -7.78 1.03 -0.54
CA GLY A 141 -7.23 0.91 -1.89
C GLY A 141 -7.44 -0.48 -2.46
N GLU A 142 -7.29 -0.59 -3.76
CA GLU A 142 -7.40 -1.83 -4.53
C GLU A 142 -6.03 -2.39 -4.85
N LYS A 143 -5.95 -3.71 -5.01
CA LYS A 143 -4.72 -4.43 -5.35
C LYS A 143 -4.45 -4.34 -6.84
N VAL A 144 -3.23 -4.01 -7.19
CA VAL A 144 -2.80 -3.86 -8.60
C VAL A 144 -1.45 -4.55 -8.78
N PHE A 145 -1.38 -5.45 -9.77
CA PHE A 145 -0.11 -5.92 -10.30
C PHE A 145 0.40 -4.92 -11.33
N VAL A 146 1.64 -4.51 -11.20
CA VAL A 146 2.25 -3.56 -12.12
C VAL A 146 3.54 -4.13 -12.69
N LYS A 147 3.67 -4.09 -14.01
CA LYS A 147 4.91 -4.41 -14.74
C LYS A 147 5.49 -3.13 -15.29
N LEU A 148 6.65 -2.73 -14.80
CA LEU A 148 7.29 -1.45 -15.15
C LEU A 148 8.33 -1.61 -16.27
N ASP A 149 8.98 -2.75 -16.31
CA ASP A 149 9.97 -3.10 -17.32
C ASP A 149 9.91 -4.63 -17.60
N PRO A 150 10.70 -5.19 -18.53
CA PRO A 150 10.70 -6.61 -18.81
C PRO A 150 10.99 -7.53 -17.60
N TYR A 151 11.62 -7.01 -16.57
CA TYR A 151 12.11 -7.77 -15.42
C TYR A 151 11.38 -7.44 -14.11
N SER A 152 10.91 -6.20 -13.97
CA SER A 152 10.34 -5.70 -12.70
C SER A 152 8.83 -5.80 -12.67
N TRP A 153 8.35 -6.58 -11.72
CA TRP A 153 6.95 -6.65 -11.33
C TRP A 153 6.80 -6.19 -9.88
N MET A 154 5.68 -5.62 -9.54
CA MET A 154 5.39 -5.25 -8.15
C MET A 154 3.90 -5.35 -7.84
N VAL A 155 3.61 -5.54 -6.56
CA VAL A 155 2.27 -5.45 -5.99
C VAL A 155 2.08 -4.07 -5.41
N LEU A 156 1.15 -3.33 -5.96
CA LEU A 156 0.76 -2.02 -5.46
C LEU A 156 -0.67 -2.04 -4.94
N ASN A 157 -0.96 -1.06 -4.10
CA ASN A 157 -2.31 -0.73 -3.68
C ASN A 157 -2.57 0.71 -4.10
N ALA A 158 -3.60 0.93 -4.90
CA ALA A 158 -4.03 2.24 -5.34
C ALA A 158 -5.31 2.65 -4.61
N PRO A 159 -5.39 3.86 -4.03
CA PRO A 159 -6.55 4.26 -3.24
C PRO A 159 -7.77 4.50 -4.11
N THR A 160 -8.94 4.26 -3.53
CA THR A 160 -10.24 4.61 -4.08
C THR A 160 -11.01 5.51 -3.12
N GLY A 161 -11.80 6.44 -3.65
CA GLY A 161 -12.61 7.36 -2.85
C GLY A 161 -13.81 6.68 -2.19
N GLU A 162 -14.34 5.66 -2.84
CA GLU A 162 -15.54 4.94 -2.40
C GLU A 162 -15.29 3.43 -2.38
N TYR A 163 -16.17 2.70 -1.72
CA TYR A 163 -16.20 1.25 -1.82
C TYR A 163 -16.82 0.85 -3.16
N LEU A 164 -16.25 -0.15 -3.80
CA LEU A 164 -16.82 -0.72 -5.01
C LEU A 164 -18.12 -1.47 -4.68
N ASP A 165 -19.16 -1.22 -5.45
CA ASP A 165 -20.45 -1.90 -5.31
C ASP A 165 -20.32 -3.39 -5.65
N ASP A 166 -19.63 -3.70 -6.74
CA ASP A 166 -19.40 -5.06 -7.23
C ASP A 166 -17.95 -5.51 -6.92
N LYS A 167 -17.84 -6.37 -5.91
CA LYS A 167 -16.56 -6.94 -5.45
C LYS A 167 -16.02 -8.04 -6.36
N ASP A 168 -16.84 -8.55 -7.25
CA ASP A 168 -16.46 -9.61 -8.17
C ASP A 168 -15.79 -9.04 -9.43
N LYS A 169 -15.95 -7.75 -9.67
CA LYS A 169 -15.25 -7.02 -10.73
C LYS A 169 -14.04 -6.26 -10.20
N PRO A 170 -12.96 -6.15 -10.99
CA PRO A 170 -11.88 -5.22 -10.68
C PRO A 170 -12.35 -3.78 -10.82
N ALA A 171 -11.76 -2.89 -10.02
CA ALA A 171 -11.92 -1.44 -10.22
C ALA A 171 -11.46 -1.02 -11.62
N SER A 172 -12.10 -0.01 -12.19
CA SER A 172 -11.56 0.65 -13.38
C SER A 172 -10.38 1.55 -12.98
N ILE A 173 -9.58 1.96 -13.96
CA ILE A 173 -8.48 2.89 -13.69
C ILE A 173 -9.01 4.24 -13.20
N ASP A 174 -10.20 4.63 -13.63
CA ASP A 174 -10.85 5.90 -13.26
C ASP A 174 -11.31 5.90 -11.80
N ASP A 175 -11.54 4.72 -11.20
CA ASP A 175 -11.86 4.57 -9.78
C ASP A 175 -10.62 4.72 -8.89
N LEU A 176 -9.42 4.52 -9.47
CA LEU A 176 -8.14 4.60 -8.76
C LEU A 176 -7.61 6.04 -8.78
N ILE A 177 -7.57 6.66 -7.61
CA ILE A 177 -7.24 8.10 -7.48
C ILE A 177 -5.85 8.42 -8.02
N GLY A 178 -5.80 9.10 -9.17
CA GLY A 178 -4.59 9.60 -9.81
C GLY A 178 -3.59 8.53 -10.24
N PHE A 179 -4.04 7.28 -10.39
CA PHE A 179 -3.17 6.14 -10.64
C PHE A 179 -2.47 6.20 -12.01
N ASP A 180 -3.08 6.80 -13.01
CA ASP A 180 -2.50 7.07 -14.33
C ASP A 180 -1.20 7.89 -14.21
N ARG A 181 -1.23 8.99 -13.46
CA ARG A 181 -0.05 9.82 -13.18
C ARG A 181 0.99 9.08 -12.34
N VAL A 182 0.53 8.33 -11.35
CA VAL A 182 1.42 7.48 -10.53
C VAL A 182 2.12 6.46 -11.42
N LEU A 183 1.37 5.74 -12.25
CA LEU A 183 1.91 4.71 -13.15
C LEU A 183 2.96 5.28 -14.12
N ALA A 184 2.75 6.49 -14.63
CA ALA A 184 3.72 7.19 -15.48
C ALA A 184 5.01 7.59 -14.73
N THR A 185 4.93 7.77 -13.41
CA THR A 185 6.06 8.18 -12.57
C THR A 185 6.89 6.99 -12.07
N LEU A 186 6.24 5.86 -11.82
CA LEU A 186 6.86 4.67 -11.20
C LEU A 186 8.16 4.19 -11.87
N PRO A 187 8.30 4.16 -13.22
CA PRO A 187 9.53 3.69 -13.85
C PRO A 187 10.78 4.45 -13.41
N SER A 188 10.64 5.74 -13.06
CA SER A 188 11.76 6.56 -12.55
C SER A 188 12.11 6.29 -11.08
N LEU A 189 11.27 5.56 -10.36
CA LEU A 189 11.40 5.27 -8.94
C LEU A 189 11.82 3.82 -8.64
N VAL A 190 11.97 2.98 -9.66
CA VAL A 190 12.38 1.57 -9.48
C VAL A 190 13.80 1.50 -8.92
N SER A 191 13.99 0.66 -7.92
CA SER A 191 15.32 0.38 -7.38
C SER A 191 15.93 -0.81 -8.12
N TYR A 192 17.09 -0.57 -8.73
CA TYR A 192 17.87 -1.65 -9.36
C TYR A 192 18.73 -2.44 -8.35
N HIS A 193 18.83 -1.99 -7.11
CA HIS A 193 19.54 -2.70 -6.06
C HIS A 193 18.69 -3.78 -5.37
N ASN A 194 17.39 -3.54 -5.30
CA ASN A 194 16.45 -4.48 -4.67
C ASN A 194 15.30 -4.71 -5.65
N GLU A 195 15.23 -5.92 -6.17
CA GLU A 195 14.19 -6.31 -7.11
C GLU A 195 12.79 -6.07 -6.52
N GLY A 196 11.90 -5.50 -7.33
CA GLY A 196 10.53 -5.23 -6.93
C GLY A 196 10.35 -4.12 -5.89
N ALA A 197 11.38 -3.30 -5.60
CA ALA A 197 11.27 -2.23 -4.63
C ALA A 197 11.38 -0.84 -5.28
N LEU A 198 10.76 0.15 -4.63
CA LEU A 198 10.87 1.56 -4.99
C LEU A 198 12.00 2.25 -4.20
N ILE A 199 12.76 3.12 -4.86
CA ILE A 199 13.86 3.87 -4.26
C ILE A 199 13.45 4.58 -2.95
N PRO A 200 12.32 5.30 -2.86
CA PRO A 200 11.94 5.99 -1.62
C PRO A 200 11.77 5.04 -0.43
N ILE A 201 11.23 3.85 -0.63
CA ILE A 201 11.09 2.84 0.43
C ILE A 201 12.46 2.30 0.85
N ASN A 202 13.35 2.03 -0.10
CA ASN A 202 14.70 1.57 0.21
C ASN A 202 15.48 2.62 1.02
N LEU A 203 15.37 3.89 0.66
CA LEU A 203 15.99 4.99 1.41
C LEU A 203 15.41 5.10 2.83
N ALA A 204 14.09 5.03 2.97
CA ALA A 204 13.42 5.06 4.28
C ALA A 204 13.88 3.90 5.17
N ASN A 205 13.96 2.68 4.63
CA ASN A 205 14.45 1.50 5.34
C ASN A 205 15.93 1.64 5.72
N GLY A 206 16.75 2.21 4.83
CA GLY A 206 18.15 2.51 5.12
C GLY A 206 18.30 3.47 6.31
N VAL A 207 17.54 4.55 6.33
CA VAL A 207 17.54 5.52 7.44
C VAL A 207 17.03 4.87 8.73
N ALA A 208 15.95 4.10 8.66
CA ALA A 208 15.41 3.39 9.83
C ALA A 208 16.42 2.39 10.41
N SER A 209 17.13 1.65 9.55
CA SER A 209 18.16 0.69 9.97
C SER A 209 19.35 1.39 10.67
N LEU A 210 19.76 2.55 10.17
CA LEU A 210 20.82 3.34 10.82
C LEU A 210 20.41 3.86 12.20
N SER A 211 19.14 4.22 12.37
CA SER A 211 18.63 4.70 13.66
C SER A 211 18.37 3.58 14.66
N SER A 212 18.06 2.37 14.21
CA SER A 212 17.73 1.24 15.09
C SER A 212 18.95 0.62 15.75
N TYR A 213 20.12 0.69 15.12
CA TYR A 213 21.35 0.09 15.66
C TYR A 213 21.82 0.71 16.99
N PRO A 214 21.92 2.06 17.11
CA PRO A 214 22.18 2.69 18.40
C PRO A 214 21.10 2.41 19.46
N SER A 215 19.83 2.42 19.05
CA SER A 215 18.70 2.18 19.95
C SER A 215 18.70 0.75 20.50
N ALA A 216 19.04 -0.25 19.68
CA ALA A 216 19.16 -1.63 20.14
C ALA A 216 20.31 -1.80 21.14
N ALA A 217 21.44 -1.14 20.94
CA ALA A 217 22.57 -1.15 21.88
C ALA A 217 22.19 -0.49 23.22
N VAL A 218 21.49 0.65 23.16
CA VAL A 218 21.01 1.35 24.35
C VAL A 218 19.97 0.52 25.10
N LEU A 219 19.01 -0.09 24.41
CA LEU A 219 18.00 -0.96 25.03
C LEU A 219 18.63 -2.17 25.71
N LYS A 220 19.64 -2.82 25.09
CA LYS A 220 20.40 -3.92 25.72
C LYS A 220 21.09 -3.47 27.01
N LEU A 221 21.69 -2.28 27.00
CA LEU A 221 22.35 -1.72 28.18
C LEU A 221 21.36 -1.48 29.32
N PHE A 222 20.17 -0.96 29.02
CA PHE A 222 19.11 -0.77 30.04
C PHE A 222 18.47 -2.07 30.52
N ALA A 223 18.40 -3.08 29.66
CA ALA A 223 17.84 -4.40 30.00
C ALA A 223 18.83 -5.29 30.76
N GLY A 224 20.09 -4.88 30.90
CA GLY A 224 21.13 -5.69 31.55
C GLY A 224 21.51 -6.94 30.76
N LEU A 225 21.36 -6.91 29.43
CA LEU A 225 21.66 -8.00 28.50
C LEU A 225 22.99 -7.78 27.80
#